data_7c718e925ae684ace95b02261c5f2438
#
_entry.id   7c718e925ae684ace95b02261c5f2438
#
_cell.length_a   1.000
_cell.length_b   1.000
_cell.length_c   1.000
_cell.angle_alpha   90.00
_cell.angle_beta   90.00
_cell.angle_gamma   90.00
#
_symmetry.space_group_name_H-M   'P 1'
#
loop_
_entity.id
_entity.type
_entity.pdbx_description
1 polymer ?
#
loop_
_entity_poly.entity_id
_entity_poly.type
_entity_poly.pdbx_seq_one_letter_code
_entity_poly.pdbx_strand_id
1 'polypeptide(L)'
;MQFLNISYLAPMKRLDLLKKHLKEGEVYRRADLEKWTASVDRHLQQLVKEGTLEKLSGGLYYVPKKGVFGKAPADENELVKTFLKDDRFLVTSPNDYNTLGVGTTQLYNTRQVYNYKRHGNFTLGNRTFHFVRKPHVPNKLTKEFLLVDLANNLKHLAEDQSALLVNIQKKANEMDKKELKHLVKDFGTVATKHLFSSLFE
;
A
#
# COMPACT_ATOMS: atom_id res chain seq x y z
N MET A 1 31.25 3.61 57.77
CA MET A 1 31.14 2.54 56.78
C MET A 1 29.76 2.66 56.11
N GLN A 2 29.68 3.32 54.94
CA GLN A 2 28.47 3.42 54.17
C GLN A 2 28.43 2.24 53.20
N PHE A 3 27.44 1.35 53.39
CA PHE A 3 27.20 0.27 52.45
C PHE A 3 26.53 0.86 51.18
N LEU A 4 27.30 0.88 50.08
CA LEU A 4 26.83 1.14 48.75
C LEU A 4 25.80 0.06 48.37
N ASN A 5 24.56 0.46 48.30
CA ASN A 5 23.44 -0.36 47.85
C ASN A 5 23.58 -0.56 46.32
N ILE A 6 24.31 -1.61 45.92
CA ILE A 6 24.35 -2.04 44.51
C ILE A 6 22.96 -2.62 44.19
N SER A 7 22.12 -1.78 43.67
CA SER A 7 20.83 -2.16 43.09
C SER A 7 21.11 -3.17 41.98
N TYR A 8 20.92 -4.45 42.24
CA TYR A 8 20.87 -5.53 41.26
C TYR A 8 19.76 -5.23 40.30
N LEU A 9 20.05 -4.65 39.12
CA LEU A 9 19.17 -4.62 38.01
C LEU A 9 18.88 -6.06 37.58
N ALA A 10 17.70 -6.55 37.97
CA ALA A 10 17.24 -7.87 37.55
C ALA A 10 17.37 -7.98 36.01
N PRO A 11 17.83 -9.10 35.47
CA PRO A 11 17.96 -9.28 34.02
C PRO A 11 16.63 -9.05 33.35
N MET A 12 16.58 -8.08 32.47
CA MET A 12 15.36 -7.66 31.76
C MET A 12 14.76 -8.87 31.05
N LYS A 13 13.48 -9.16 31.29
CA LYS A 13 12.78 -10.26 30.62
C LYS A 13 12.84 -10.03 29.10
N ARG A 14 13.06 -11.09 28.32
CA ARG A 14 13.17 -11.04 26.86
C ARG A 14 11.95 -10.37 26.19
N LEU A 15 10.77 -10.47 26.81
CA LEU A 15 9.57 -9.76 26.37
C LEU A 15 9.71 -8.24 26.52
N ASP A 16 10.28 -7.76 27.62
CA ASP A 16 10.49 -6.32 27.86
C ASP A 16 11.52 -5.75 26.87
N LEU A 17 12.52 -6.56 26.52
CA LEU A 17 13.47 -6.21 25.47
C LEU A 17 12.77 -6.07 24.12
N LEU A 18 11.90 -7.01 23.75
CA LEU A 18 11.10 -6.93 22.53
C LEU A 18 10.22 -5.67 22.53
N LYS A 19 9.50 -5.39 23.63
CA LYS A 19 8.65 -4.19 23.77
C LYS A 19 9.41 -2.88 23.52
N LYS A 20 10.67 -2.78 23.94
CA LYS A 20 11.50 -1.58 23.72
C LYS A 20 11.81 -1.29 22.25
N HIS A 21 11.78 -2.32 21.40
CA HIS A 21 12.03 -2.16 19.96
C HIS A 21 10.74 -1.92 19.14
N LEU A 22 9.58 -2.00 19.78
CA LEU A 22 8.31 -1.74 19.13
C LEU A 22 8.00 -0.24 19.22
N LYS A 23 7.71 0.37 18.07
CA LYS A 23 7.34 1.79 17.96
C LYS A 23 5.91 1.92 17.48
N GLU A 24 5.17 2.84 18.07
CA GLU A 24 3.80 3.15 17.67
C GLU A 24 3.75 3.59 16.20
N GLY A 25 2.77 3.06 15.45
CA GLY A 25 2.58 3.37 14.04
C GLY A 25 3.37 2.50 13.08
N GLU A 26 4.29 1.66 13.56
CA GLU A 26 5.12 0.83 12.70
C GLU A 26 4.57 -0.58 12.50
N VAL A 27 4.84 -1.12 11.30
CA VAL A 27 4.50 -2.48 10.89
C VAL A 27 5.75 -3.36 10.93
N TYR A 28 5.62 -4.54 11.53
CA TYR A 28 6.72 -5.48 11.72
C TYR A 28 6.38 -6.85 11.14
N ARG A 29 7.38 -7.51 10.59
CA ARG A 29 7.29 -8.93 10.26
C ARG A 29 7.78 -9.77 11.41
N ARG A 30 7.19 -10.93 11.59
CA ARG A 30 7.63 -11.94 12.56
C ARG A 30 9.15 -12.19 12.48
N ALA A 31 9.66 -12.36 11.26
CA ALA A 31 11.09 -12.62 11.02
C ALA A 31 12.01 -11.47 11.48
N ASP A 32 11.53 -10.22 11.44
CA ASP A 32 12.31 -9.07 11.90
C ASP A 32 12.36 -9.00 13.44
N LEU A 33 11.39 -9.60 14.12
CA LEU A 33 11.28 -9.63 15.57
C LEU A 33 11.99 -10.82 16.22
N GLU A 34 12.34 -11.86 15.47
CA GLU A 34 13.10 -13.03 15.95
C GLU A 34 14.45 -12.65 16.57
N LYS A 35 15.10 -11.63 16.03
CA LYS A 35 16.40 -11.14 16.55
C LYS A 35 16.35 -10.63 17.98
N TRP A 36 15.17 -10.29 18.49
CA TRP A 36 14.98 -9.75 19.84
C TRP A 36 14.55 -10.82 20.85
N THR A 37 14.03 -11.95 20.38
CA THR A 37 13.57 -13.04 21.25
C THR A 37 13.54 -14.39 20.56
N ALA A 38 14.07 -15.42 21.21
CA ALA A 38 14.00 -16.80 20.73
C ALA A 38 12.58 -17.40 20.80
N SER A 39 11.71 -16.85 21.67
CA SER A 39 10.32 -17.31 21.84
C SER A 39 9.34 -16.37 21.13
N VAL A 40 9.65 -15.99 19.88
CA VAL A 40 8.94 -14.93 19.15
C VAL A 40 7.43 -15.19 19.07
N ASP A 41 7.00 -16.39 18.71
CA ASP A 41 5.58 -16.69 18.54
C ASP A 41 4.78 -16.55 19.83
N ARG A 42 5.32 -17.05 20.93
CA ARG A 42 4.70 -16.92 22.25
C ARG A 42 4.56 -15.45 22.66
N HIS A 43 5.64 -14.67 22.46
CA HIS A 43 5.63 -13.26 22.80
C HIS A 43 4.70 -12.45 21.91
N LEU A 44 4.65 -12.74 20.61
CA LEU A 44 3.70 -12.10 19.70
C LEU A 44 2.25 -12.40 20.07
N GLN A 45 1.93 -13.66 20.39
CA GLN A 45 0.60 -14.02 20.88
C GLN A 45 0.23 -13.25 22.17
N GLN A 46 1.16 -13.13 23.11
CA GLN A 46 0.96 -12.38 24.34
C GLN A 46 0.72 -10.89 24.03
N LEU A 47 1.55 -10.27 23.19
CA LEU A 47 1.44 -8.85 22.83
C LEU A 47 0.15 -8.53 22.05
N VAL A 48 -0.32 -9.46 21.23
CA VAL A 48 -1.64 -9.35 20.57
C VAL A 48 -2.76 -9.44 21.59
N LYS A 49 -2.69 -10.38 22.54
CA LYS A 49 -3.70 -10.51 23.61
C LYS A 49 -3.75 -9.29 24.53
N GLU A 50 -2.59 -8.68 24.81
CA GLU A 50 -2.48 -7.44 25.59
C GLU A 50 -2.91 -6.19 24.78
N GLY A 51 -3.15 -6.31 23.48
CA GLY A 51 -3.51 -5.20 22.61
C GLY A 51 -2.35 -4.26 22.26
N THR A 52 -1.10 -4.63 22.61
CA THR A 52 0.13 -3.91 22.23
C THR A 52 0.43 -4.07 20.73
N LEU A 53 0.09 -5.23 20.17
CA LEU A 53 0.17 -5.52 18.74
C LEU A 53 -1.20 -5.86 18.17
N GLU A 54 -1.38 -5.55 16.90
CA GLU A 54 -2.45 -6.10 16.06
C GLU A 54 -1.85 -7.01 14.99
N LYS A 55 -2.43 -8.20 14.81
CA LYS A 55 -2.05 -9.11 13.74
C LYS A 55 -2.77 -8.70 12.45
N LEU A 56 -2.03 -8.26 11.45
CA LEU A 56 -2.58 -7.79 10.18
C LEU A 56 -2.72 -8.92 9.15
N SER A 57 -1.83 -9.89 9.17
CA SER A 57 -1.88 -11.11 8.34
C SER A 57 -0.92 -12.17 8.88
N GLY A 58 -0.73 -13.27 8.18
CA GLY A 58 0.28 -14.27 8.54
C GLY A 58 1.68 -13.66 8.63
N GLY A 59 2.22 -13.58 9.85
CA GLY A 59 3.56 -13.06 10.10
C GLY A 59 3.74 -11.54 9.97
N LEU A 60 2.64 -10.76 9.91
CA LEU A 60 2.65 -9.30 9.85
C LEU A 60 1.89 -8.71 11.04
N TYR A 61 2.53 -7.79 11.76
CA TYR A 61 2.04 -7.20 13.01
C TYR A 61 2.19 -5.69 12.97
N TYR A 62 1.29 -5.00 13.65
CA TYR A 62 1.24 -3.54 13.74
C TYR A 62 1.20 -3.10 15.21
N VAL A 63 1.95 -2.06 15.55
CA VAL A 63 1.82 -1.38 16.84
C VAL A 63 0.84 -0.22 16.67
N PRO A 64 -0.38 -0.33 17.21
CA PRO A 64 -1.40 0.68 16.98
C PRO A 64 -0.98 2.04 17.53
N LYS A 65 -1.08 3.07 16.70
CA LYS A 65 -0.94 4.44 17.15
C LYS A 65 -2.21 4.89 17.84
N LYS A 66 -2.10 5.46 19.04
CA LYS A 66 -3.24 6.02 19.76
C LYS A 66 -3.66 7.34 19.11
N GLY A 67 -4.89 7.41 18.66
CA GLY A 67 -5.50 8.65 18.13
C GLY A 67 -6.62 9.14 19.04
N VAL A 68 -7.15 10.31 18.74
CA VAL A 68 -8.25 10.95 19.48
C VAL A 68 -9.52 10.07 19.47
N PHE A 69 -9.76 9.36 18.36
CA PHE A 69 -10.92 8.49 18.16
C PHE A 69 -10.60 6.99 18.34
N GLY A 70 -9.55 6.66 19.07
CA GLY A 70 -9.12 5.28 19.28
C GLY A 70 -7.85 4.92 18.54
N LYS A 71 -7.68 3.63 18.21
CA LYS A 71 -6.48 3.15 17.50
C LYS A 71 -6.52 3.57 16.02
N ALA A 72 -5.50 4.30 15.57
CA ALA A 72 -5.34 4.63 14.16
C ALA A 72 -4.91 3.37 13.37
N PRO A 73 -5.43 3.16 12.16
CA PRO A 73 -4.98 2.08 11.29
C PRO A 73 -3.55 2.29 10.83
N ALA A 74 -2.88 1.20 10.42
CA ALA A 74 -1.56 1.27 9.82
C ALA A 74 -1.57 2.14 8.55
N ASP A 75 -0.49 2.89 8.31
CA ASP A 75 -0.27 3.59 7.05
C ASP A 75 -0.22 2.59 5.89
N GLU A 76 -0.88 2.90 4.76
CA GLU A 76 -1.01 1.98 3.64
C GLU A 76 0.35 1.71 2.97
N ASN A 77 1.20 2.72 2.85
CA ASN A 77 2.50 2.57 2.21
C ASN A 77 3.45 1.75 3.07
N GLU A 78 3.50 2.01 4.39
CA GLU A 78 4.29 1.23 5.33
C GLU A 78 3.83 -0.23 5.39
N LEU A 79 2.52 -0.47 5.37
CA LEU A 79 1.92 -1.80 5.35
C LEU A 79 2.34 -2.58 4.10
N VAL A 80 2.18 -1.96 2.91
CA VAL A 80 2.54 -2.56 1.62
C VAL A 80 4.04 -2.77 1.51
N LYS A 81 4.86 -1.79 1.89
CA LYS A 81 6.33 -1.86 1.91
C LYS A 81 6.81 -3.03 2.75
N THR A 82 6.30 -3.13 3.98
CA THR A 82 6.67 -4.20 4.91
C THR A 82 6.23 -5.58 4.40
N PHE A 83 5.03 -5.66 3.80
CA PHE A 83 4.50 -6.89 3.21
C PHE A 83 5.31 -7.34 1.99
N LEU A 84 5.67 -6.43 1.09
CA LEU A 84 6.43 -6.72 -0.12
C LEU A 84 7.92 -6.97 0.15
N LYS A 85 8.48 -6.44 1.23
CA LYS A 85 9.94 -6.30 1.44
C LYS A 85 10.59 -5.55 0.27
N ASP A 86 9.95 -4.48 -0.16
CA ASP A 86 10.37 -3.67 -1.31
C ASP A 86 9.70 -2.30 -1.21
N ASP A 87 10.40 -1.26 -1.56
CA ASP A 87 9.90 0.11 -1.62
C ASP A 87 9.50 0.54 -3.05
N ARG A 88 9.75 -0.32 -4.05
CA ARG A 88 9.41 -0.08 -5.46
C ARG A 88 8.00 -0.59 -5.75
N PHE A 89 7.02 0.19 -5.36
CA PHE A 89 5.60 -0.07 -5.63
C PHE A 89 4.84 1.24 -5.75
N LEU A 90 3.64 1.17 -6.31
CA LEU A 90 2.69 2.27 -6.35
C LEU A 90 1.34 1.79 -5.84
N VAL A 91 0.82 2.45 -4.81
CA VAL A 91 -0.55 2.25 -4.33
C VAL A 91 -1.46 3.23 -5.04
N THR A 92 -2.58 2.75 -5.56
CA THR A 92 -3.62 3.55 -6.23
C THR A 92 -5.01 2.98 -5.91
N SER A 93 -6.03 3.73 -6.23
CA SER A 93 -7.44 3.33 -6.10
C SER A 93 -8.20 3.80 -7.31
N PRO A 94 -9.27 3.10 -7.76
CA PRO A 94 -10.17 3.66 -8.76
C PRO A 94 -10.77 5.02 -8.36
N ASN A 95 -10.81 5.35 -7.06
CA ASN A 95 -11.25 6.66 -6.60
C ASN A 95 -10.30 7.80 -7.02
N ASP A 96 -9.04 7.49 -7.29
CA ASP A 96 -8.05 8.49 -7.74
C ASP A 96 -8.41 9.02 -9.13
N TYR A 97 -9.14 8.24 -9.95
CA TYR A 97 -9.62 8.67 -11.26
C TYR A 97 -10.60 9.85 -11.17
N ASN A 98 -11.31 10.02 -10.04
CA ASN A 98 -12.22 11.15 -9.84
C ASN A 98 -11.49 12.50 -9.93
N THR A 99 -10.19 12.52 -9.62
CA THR A 99 -9.35 13.71 -9.74
C THR A 99 -9.09 14.15 -11.17
N LEU A 100 -9.36 13.30 -12.16
CA LEU A 100 -9.23 13.61 -13.59
C LEU A 100 -10.36 14.47 -14.12
N GLY A 101 -11.54 14.43 -13.45
CA GLY A 101 -12.74 15.16 -13.91
C GLY A 101 -13.34 14.61 -15.20
N VAL A 102 -13.17 13.32 -15.47
CA VAL A 102 -13.65 12.66 -16.71
C VAL A 102 -15.00 11.98 -16.56
N GLY A 103 -15.69 12.16 -15.42
CA GLY A 103 -17.02 11.60 -15.17
C GLY A 103 -17.01 10.31 -14.34
N THR A 104 -15.88 9.94 -13.74
CA THR A 104 -15.82 8.89 -12.73
C THR A 104 -16.30 9.47 -11.39
N THR A 105 -17.32 8.84 -10.80
CA THR A 105 -17.96 9.32 -9.56
C THR A 105 -18.18 8.22 -8.54
N GLN A 106 -18.06 6.96 -8.95
CA GLN A 106 -18.26 5.81 -8.08
C GLN A 106 -17.15 5.73 -7.02
N LEU A 107 -17.51 5.23 -5.84
CA LEU A 107 -16.56 4.98 -4.76
C LEU A 107 -16.26 3.49 -4.65
N TYR A 108 -14.99 3.17 -4.63
CA TYR A 108 -14.48 1.80 -4.57
C TYR A 108 -13.69 1.59 -3.27
N ASN A 109 -13.91 0.47 -2.62
CA ASN A 109 -13.15 0.07 -1.43
C ASN A 109 -11.87 -0.72 -1.77
N THR A 110 -11.52 -0.80 -3.05
CA THR A 110 -10.37 -1.55 -3.53
C THR A 110 -9.13 -0.65 -3.57
N ARG A 111 -8.01 -1.20 -3.09
CA ARG A 111 -6.68 -0.65 -3.29
C ARG A 111 -5.93 -1.52 -4.27
N GLN A 112 -5.30 -0.90 -5.27
CA GLN A 112 -4.45 -1.59 -6.24
C GLN A 112 -2.98 -1.26 -5.95
N VAL A 113 -2.13 -2.28 -6.00
CA VAL A 113 -0.70 -2.15 -5.72
C VAL A 113 0.10 -2.67 -6.90
N TYR A 114 0.61 -1.77 -7.74
CA TYR A 114 1.57 -2.12 -8.77
C TYR A 114 2.93 -2.40 -8.14
N ASN A 115 3.52 -3.54 -8.45
CA ASN A 115 4.76 -3.99 -7.84
C ASN A 115 5.48 -5.04 -8.70
N TYR A 116 6.72 -5.40 -8.32
CA TYR A 116 7.55 -6.36 -9.06
C TYR A 116 7.45 -7.81 -8.55
N LYS A 117 6.82 -8.05 -7.38
CA LYS A 117 6.96 -9.32 -6.65
C LYS A 117 5.70 -10.15 -6.57
N ARG A 118 4.54 -9.52 -6.31
CA ARG A 118 3.31 -10.25 -5.96
C ARG A 118 2.18 -9.95 -6.93
N HIS A 119 1.32 -10.93 -7.13
CA HIS A 119 0.09 -10.81 -7.89
C HIS A 119 -1.05 -11.51 -7.13
N GLY A 120 -2.26 -10.92 -7.16
CA GLY A 120 -3.46 -11.46 -6.51
C GLY A 120 -3.98 -10.59 -5.37
N ASN A 121 -5.05 -11.05 -4.73
CA ASN A 121 -5.70 -10.35 -3.64
C ASN A 121 -5.13 -10.78 -2.29
N PHE A 122 -4.82 -9.80 -1.44
CA PHE A 122 -4.33 -10.03 -0.08
C PHE A 122 -5.07 -9.13 0.89
N THR A 123 -5.56 -9.72 1.97
CA THR A 123 -6.14 -8.95 3.09
C THR A 123 -5.06 -8.67 4.11
N LEU A 124 -4.82 -7.39 4.38
CA LEU A 124 -3.86 -6.90 5.34
C LEU A 124 -4.60 -6.05 6.38
N GLY A 125 -4.78 -6.59 7.58
CA GLY A 125 -5.67 -6.01 8.58
C GLY A 125 -7.13 -6.08 8.12
N ASN A 126 -7.79 -4.94 8.08
CA ASN A 126 -9.19 -4.80 7.64
C ASN A 126 -9.33 -4.32 6.17
N ARG A 127 -8.22 -4.29 5.41
CA ARG A 127 -8.19 -3.78 4.03
C ARG A 127 -7.81 -4.88 3.06
N THR A 128 -8.45 -4.89 1.91
CA THR A 128 -8.11 -5.77 0.79
C THR A 128 -7.35 -4.99 -0.27
N PHE A 129 -6.20 -5.53 -0.65
CA PHE A 129 -5.32 -4.99 -1.67
C PHE A 129 -5.27 -5.95 -2.86
N HIS A 130 -5.43 -5.41 -4.05
CA HIS A 130 -5.19 -6.13 -5.30
C HIS A 130 -3.77 -5.85 -5.79
N PHE A 131 -2.86 -6.80 -5.59
CA PHE A 131 -1.47 -6.69 -6.05
C PHE A 131 -1.37 -7.07 -7.52
N VAL A 132 -0.78 -6.20 -8.31
CA VAL A 132 -0.56 -6.42 -9.74
C VAL A 132 0.94 -6.37 -10.03
N ARG A 133 1.50 -7.54 -10.34
CA ARG A 133 2.90 -7.61 -10.74
C ARG A 133 3.07 -7.05 -12.15
N LYS A 134 3.95 -6.07 -12.30
CA LYS A 134 4.29 -5.40 -13.57
C LYS A 134 5.81 -5.40 -13.78
N PRO A 135 6.29 -5.45 -15.04
CA PRO A 135 7.71 -5.31 -15.35
C PRO A 135 8.23 -3.89 -15.11
N HIS A 136 7.34 -2.91 -15.17
CA HIS A 136 7.62 -1.51 -14.88
C HIS A 136 6.55 -0.99 -13.92
N VAL A 137 7.00 -0.23 -12.92
CA VAL A 137 6.13 0.42 -11.94
C VAL A 137 6.47 1.91 -11.96
N PRO A 138 5.48 2.80 -12.13
CA PRO A 138 5.75 4.23 -12.14
C PRO A 138 6.16 4.70 -10.75
N ASN A 139 7.11 5.64 -10.70
CA ASN A 139 7.63 6.18 -9.44
C ASN A 139 6.65 7.13 -8.74
N LYS A 140 5.69 7.69 -9.49
CA LYS A 140 4.73 8.68 -9.01
C LYS A 140 3.36 8.46 -9.63
N LEU A 141 2.33 8.80 -8.87
CA LEU A 141 0.95 8.85 -9.33
C LEU A 141 0.72 10.20 -10.01
N THR A 142 1.00 10.31 -11.32
CA THR A 142 0.71 11.51 -12.12
C THR A 142 -0.70 11.43 -12.72
N LYS A 143 -1.26 12.57 -13.16
CA LYS A 143 -2.56 12.60 -13.84
C LYS A 143 -2.51 11.84 -15.18
N GLU A 144 -1.40 11.94 -15.88
CA GLU A 144 -1.15 11.22 -17.13
C GLU A 144 -1.14 9.71 -16.89
N PHE A 145 -0.45 9.24 -15.83
CA PHE A 145 -0.51 7.82 -15.45
C PHE A 145 -1.91 7.39 -15.07
N LEU A 146 -2.64 8.17 -14.26
CA LEU A 146 -4.02 7.88 -13.89
C LEU A 146 -4.94 7.76 -15.11
N LEU A 147 -4.74 8.59 -16.15
CA LEU A 147 -5.53 8.51 -17.37
C LEU A 147 -5.25 7.22 -18.15
N VAL A 148 -3.99 6.80 -18.24
CA VAL A 148 -3.61 5.52 -18.86
C VAL A 148 -4.15 4.34 -18.06
N ASP A 149 -4.06 4.42 -16.75
CA ASP A 149 -4.53 3.38 -15.82
C ASP A 149 -6.05 3.26 -15.85
N LEU A 150 -6.77 4.38 -15.89
CA LEU A 150 -8.21 4.43 -16.10
C LEU A 150 -8.60 3.72 -17.42
N ALA A 151 -7.93 4.06 -18.53
CA ALA A 151 -8.19 3.44 -19.82
C ALA A 151 -7.90 1.92 -19.83
N ASN A 152 -6.88 1.47 -19.08
CA ASN A 152 -6.59 0.05 -18.91
C ASN A 152 -7.69 -0.70 -18.15
N ASN A 153 -8.32 -0.03 -17.20
CA ASN A 153 -9.28 -0.63 -16.25
C ASN A 153 -10.75 -0.33 -16.56
N LEU A 154 -11.05 0.34 -17.67
CA LEU A 154 -12.39 0.76 -18.06
C LEU A 154 -13.47 -0.32 -17.87
N LYS A 155 -13.16 -1.55 -18.28
CA LYS A 155 -14.10 -2.68 -18.22
C LYS A 155 -14.46 -3.13 -16.80
N HIS A 156 -13.70 -2.68 -15.81
CA HIS A 156 -13.87 -3.02 -14.39
C HIS A 156 -14.58 -1.93 -13.59
N LEU A 157 -14.92 -0.82 -14.25
CA LEU A 157 -15.59 0.31 -13.62
C LEU A 157 -17.10 0.23 -13.85
N ALA A 158 -17.87 0.77 -12.91
CA ALA A 158 -19.34 0.79 -12.96
C ALA A 158 -19.91 2.04 -13.64
N GLU A 159 -19.09 2.75 -14.41
CA GLU A 159 -19.46 3.94 -15.16
C GLU A 159 -19.92 3.62 -16.60
N ASP A 160 -20.60 4.59 -17.24
CA ASP A 160 -20.88 4.53 -18.68
C ASP A 160 -19.58 4.60 -19.49
N GLN A 161 -19.19 3.46 -20.04
CA GLN A 161 -17.94 3.33 -20.78
C GLN A 161 -17.88 4.21 -22.02
N SER A 162 -19.02 4.42 -22.73
CA SER A 162 -19.05 5.21 -23.95
C SER A 162 -18.80 6.69 -23.67
N ALA A 163 -19.49 7.24 -22.67
CA ALA A 163 -19.29 8.61 -22.22
C ALA A 163 -17.87 8.81 -21.68
N LEU A 164 -17.37 7.82 -20.92
CA LEU A 164 -16.06 7.88 -20.32
C LEU A 164 -14.93 7.88 -21.38
N LEU A 165 -15.05 7.06 -22.44
CA LEU A 165 -14.11 7.05 -23.56
C LEU A 165 -13.96 8.42 -24.22
N VAL A 166 -15.07 9.10 -24.49
CA VAL A 166 -15.07 10.45 -25.08
C VAL A 166 -14.36 11.44 -24.15
N ASN A 167 -14.64 11.36 -22.84
CA ASN A 167 -14.04 12.27 -21.86
C ASN A 167 -12.55 11.99 -21.67
N ILE A 168 -12.12 10.73 -21.71
CA ILE A 168 -10.68 10.35 -21.68
C ILE A 168 -9.94 10.97 -22.86
N GLN A 169 -10.50 10.88 -24.08
CA GLN A 169 -9.87 11.47 -25.26
C GLN A 169 -9.78 12.99 -25.17
N LYS A 170 -10.84 13.67 -24.70
CA LYS A 170 -10.80 15.12 -24.44
C LYS A 170 -9.72 15.46 -23.42
N LYS A 171 -9.67 14.75 -22.31
CA LYS A 171 -8.70 14.98 -21.24
C LYS A 171 -7.27 14.77 -21.71
N ALA A 172 -7.02 13.76 -22.55
CA ALA A 172 -5.71 13.49 -23.12
C ALA A 172 -5.16 14.66 -23.98
N ASN A 173 -6.05 15.40 -24.66
CA ASN A 173 -5.65 16.59 -25.42
C ASN A 173 -5.17 17.75 -24.54
N GLU A 174 -5.57 17.80 -23.26
CA GLU A 174 -5.19 18.83 -22.28
C GLU A 174 -3.88 18.52 -21.56
N MET A 175 -3.35 17.29 -21.69
CA MET A 175 -2.19 16.79 -20.97
C MET A 175 -0.89 16.93 -21.76
N ASP A 176 0.24 16.76 -21.08
CA ASP A 176 1.54 16.68 -21.74
C ASP A 176 1.58 15.44 -22.66
N LYS A 177 1.56 15.70 -23.97
CA LYS A 177 1.52 14.64 -24.99
C LYS A 177 2.78 13.77 -24.97
N LYS A 178 3.94 14.33 -24.62
CA LYS A 178 5.21 13.59 -24.58
C LYS A 178 5.22 12.61 -23.42
N GLU A 179 4.82 13.08 -22.23
CA GLU A 179 4.71 12.23 -21.05
C GLU A 179 3.63 11.16 -21.25
N LEU A 180 2.44 11.57 -21.73
CA LEU A 180 1.34 10.63 -21.99
C LEU A 180 1.74 9.54 -22.99
N LYS A 181 2.44 9.90 -24.10
CA LYS A 181 2.95 8.94 -25.10
C LYS A 181 3.90 7.93 -24.49
N HIS A 182 4.81 8.38 -23.61
CA HIS A 182 5.73 7.51 -22.89
C HIS A 182 4.98 6.54 -21.98
N LEU A 183 4.03 7.04 -21.18
CA LEU A 183 3.25 6.23 -20.25
C LEU A 183 2.34 5.23 -20.98
N VAL A 184 1.70 5.64 -22.09
CA VAL A 184 0.90 4.72 -22.93
C VAL A 184 1.77 3.61 -23.51
N LYS A 185 2.99 3.92 -23.95
CA LYS A 185 3.94 2.92 -24.44
C LYS A 185 4.30 1.90 -23.38
N ASP A 186 4.60 2.35 -22.16
CA ASP A 186 5.15 1.52 -21.09
C ASP A 186 4.07 0.78 -20.30
N PHE A 187 2.92 1.43 -20.07
CA PHE A 187 1.88 0.92 -19.18
C PHE A 187 0.55 0.61 -19.88
N GLY A 188 0.33 1.09 -21.10
CA GLY A 188 -0.91 0.87 -21.84
C GLY A 188 -1.10 -0.59 -22.27
N THR A 189 -2.32 -1.10 -22.08
CA THR A 189 -2.76 -2.35 -22.74
C THR A 189 -2.85 -2.15 -24.25
N VAL A 190 -3.02 -3.23 -25.02
CA VAL A 190 -3.20 -3.15 -26.48
C VAL A 190 -4.39 -2.22 -26.81
N ALA A 191 -5.53 -2.39 -26.12
CA ALA A 191 -6.71 -1.54 -26.30
C ALA A 191 -6.43 -0.06 -25.97
N THR A 192 -5.72 0.20 -24.87
CA THR A 192 -5.33 1.55 -24.46
C THR A 192 -4.40 2.19 -25.48
N LYS A 193 -3.40 1.45 -26.00
CA LYS A 193 -2.49 1.94 -27.05
C LYS A 193 -3.25 2.31 -28.31
N HIS A 194 -4.22 1.50 -28.71
CA HIS A 194 -5.09 1.80 -29.84
C HIS A 194 -5.98 3.03 -29.59
N LEU A 195 -6.54 3.17 -28.37
CA LEU A 195 -7.36 4.32 -27.99
C LEU A 195 -6.62 5.66 -28.16
N PHE A 196 -5.34 5.69 -27.81
CA PHE A 196 -4.52 6.91 -27.88
C PHE A 196 -3.69 7.05 -29.17
N SER A 197 -3.77 6.11 -30.14
CA SER A 197 -2.95 6.15 -31.34
C SER A 197 -3.11 7.45 -32.14
N SER A 198 -4.34 7.86 -32.40
CA SER A 198 -4.65 9.08 -33.15
C SER A 198 -4.22 10.39 -32.49
N LEU A 199 -3.94 10.36 -31.18
CA LEU A 199 -3.47 11.53 -30.43
C LEU A 199 -1.97 11.82 -30.72
N PHE A 200 -1.24 10.81 -31.16
CA PHE A 200 0.22 10.84 -31.31
C PHE A 200 0.72 10.86 -32.78
N GLU A 201 -0.24 10.81 -33.72
CA GLU A 201 -0.02 11.06 -35.15
C GLU A 201 0.04 12.57 -35.40
#